data_727697393464b8999852bd3b791f12a7
#
_entry.id   727697393464b8999852bd3b791f12a7
#
_cell.length_a   1.000
_cell.length_b   1.000
_cell.length_c   1.000
_cell.angle_alpha   90.00
_cell.angle_beta   90.00
_cell.angle_gamma   90.00
#
_symmetry.space_group_name_H-M   'P 1'
#
loop_
_entity.id
_entity.type
_entity.pdbx_description
1 polymer ?
#
loop_
_entity_poly.entity_id
_entity_poly.type
_entity_poly.pdbx_seq_one_letter_code
_entity_poly.pdbx_strand_id
1 'polypeptide(L)'
;MNFKVGDTTFGFTMRVPESDEAAVDGLLSDHAKWMSETHSLEQEEGKLHTLEYYVSKATELNDMMDATKGSTGNVVYTVSEVHIDDEHLGKHAEMGQSWSRIGEFFELFEKYSPLVTMGGRVLAKL
;
A
#
# COMPACT_ATOMS: atom_id res chain seq x y z
N MET A 1 -12.83 3.61 -13.10
CA MET A 1 -11.55 2.90 -12.97
C MET A 1 -10.65 3.33 -14.11
N ASN A 2 -9.51 3.87 -13.77
CA ASN A 2 -8.67 4.55 -14.74
C ASN A 2 -7.40 3.78 -15.11
N PHE A 3 -7.25 2.56 -14.63
CA PHE A 3 -6.09 1.75 -14.97
C PHE A 3 -6.46 0.60 -15.91
N LYS A 4 -5.47 0.02 -16.54
CA LYS A 4 -5.64 -1.04 -17.54
C LYS A 4 -4.58 -2.13 -17.38
N VAL A 5 -4.81 -3.25 -18.02
CA VAL A 5 -3.82 -4.33 -18.13
C VAL A 5 -2.50 -3.75 -18.67
N GLY A 6 -1.41 -4.12 -18.03
CA GLY A 6 -0.07 -3.64 -18.38
C GLY A 6 0.40 -2.43 -17.57
N ASP A 7 -0.49 -1.71 -16.88
CA ASP A 7 -0.08 -0.60 -16.03
C ASP A 7 0.80 -1.09 -14.88
N THR A 8 1.65 -0.20 -14.40
CA THR A 8 2.68 -0.50 -13.40
C THR A 8 2.08 -0.53 -12.00
N THR A 9 2.42 -1.53 -11.22
CA THR A 9 1.94 -1.66 -9.85
C THR A 9 3.06 -1.58 -8.83
N PHE A 10 2.69 -1.09 -7.66
CA PHE A 10 3.45 -1.27 -6.42
C PHE A 10 2.46 -1.64 -5.33
N GLY A 11 2.84 -2.57 -4.49
CA GLY A 11 2.04 -2.91 -3.35
C GLY A 11 2.76 -3.86 -2.43
N PHE A 12 2.19 -4.06 -1.25
CA PHE A 12 2.72 -5.04 -0.32
C PHE A 12 1.62 -5.56 0.59
N THR A 13 1.86 -6.76 1.08
CA THR A 13 0.98 -7.41 2.06
C THR A 13 1.85 -7.82 3.24
N MET A 14 1.41 -7.51 4.45
CA MET A 14 2.17 -7.84 5.65
C MET A 14 1.26 -8.29 6.78
N ARG A 15 1.83 -9.13 7.63
CA ARG A 15 1.20 -9.67 8.81
C ARG A 15 1.72 -8.90 10.03
N VAL A 16 0.81 -8.33 10.83
CA VAL A 16 1.14 -7.48 11.97
C VAL A 16 0.43 -8.02 13.22
N PRO A 17 1.14 -8.21 14.35
CA PRO A 17 0.47 -8.58 15.60
C PRO A 17 -0.59 -7.55 15.99
N GLU A 18 -1.72 -7.98 16.55
CA GLU A 18 -2.78 -7.08 17.00
C GLU A 18 -2.28 -5.99 17.95
N SER A 19 -1.27 -6.31 18.78
CA SER A 19 -0.68 -5.32 19.70
C SER A 19 -0.06 -4.11 18.98
N ASP A 20 0.31 -4.24 17.71
CA ASP A 20 0.92 -3.17 16.92
C ASP A 20 -0.09 -2.51 15.97
N GLU A 21 -1.33 -2.95 15.96
CA GLU A 21 -2.36 -2.48 15.00
C GLU A 21 -2.55 -0.97 15.03
N ALA A 22 -2.71 -0.38 16.21
CA ALA A 22 -2.94 1.06 16.32
C ALA A 22 -1.79 1.88 15.73
N ALA A 23 -0.55 1.47 15.98
CA ALA A 23 0.63 2.16 15.45
C ALA A 23 0.72 2.06 13.92
N VAL A 24 0.43 0.87 13.39
CA VAL A 24 0.46 0.64 11.94
C VAL A 24 -0.68 1.38 11.24
N ASP A 25 -1.89 1.36 11.83
CA ASP A 25 -3.02 2.16 11.33
C ASP A 25 -2.63 3.64 11.20
N GLY A 26 -2.00 4.18 12.25
CA GLY A 26 -1.59 5.59 12.26
C GLY A 26 -0.58 5.90 11.16
N LEU A 27 0.43 5.06 10.99
CA LEU A 27 1.46 5.27 9.98
C LEU A 27 0.88 5.17 8.55
N LEU A 28 0.07 4.16 8.28
CA LEU A 28 -0.52 3.98 6.94
C LEU A 28 -1.58 5.03 6.64
N SER A 29 -2.33 5.50 7.65
CA SER A 29 -3.25 6.61 7.48
C SER A 29 -2.53 7.92 7.14
N ASP A 30 -1.38 8.16 7.78
CA ASP A 30 -0.55 9.33 7.47
C ASP A 30 0.07 9.21 6.07
N HIS A 31 0.43 8.02 5.65
CA HIS A 31 0.89 7.80 4.27
C HIS A 31 -0.21 8.12 3.26
N ALA A 32 -1.44 7.68 3.53
CA ALA A 32 -2.57 8.00 2.66
C ALA A 32 -2.83 9.51 2.61
N LYS A 33 -2.68 10.21 3.72
CA LYS A 33 -2.79 11.67 3.77
C LYS A 33 -1.72 12.33 2.92
N TRP A 34 -0.46 11.89 3.06
CA TRP A 34 0.64 12.38 2.24
C TRP A 34 0.36 12.12 0.74
N MET A 35 -0.17 10.93 0.41
CA MET A 35 -0.56 10.62 -0.97
C MET A 35 -1.59 11.61 -1.48
N SER A 36 -2.60 11.94 -0.69
CA SER A 36 -3.65 12.88 -1.10
C SER A 36 -3.12 14.30 -1.34
N GLU A 37 -2.05 14.67 -0.65
CA GLU A 37 -1.43 16.00 -0.76
C GLU A 37 -0.47 16.10 -1.96
N THR A 38 0.12 14.99 -2.39
CA THR A 38 1.20 14.96 -3.38
C THR A 38 0.82 14.28 -4.68
N HIS A 39 -0.24 13.49 -4.68
CA HIS A 39 -0.70 12.70 -5.83
C HIS A 39 -2.16 13.03 -6.15
N SER A 40 -2.59 12.71 -7.37
CA SER A 40 -3.99 12.86 -7.78
C SER A 40 -4.37 11.72 -8.72
N LEU A 41 -5.61 11.25 -8.60
CA LEU A 41 -6.18 10.25 -9.52
C LEU A 41 -6.49 10.86 -10.90
N GLU A 42 -6.41 12.18 -11.01
CA GLU A 42 -6.57 12.90 -12.28
C GLU A 42 -5.32 13.72 -12.54
N GLN A 43 -5.14 14.16 -13.78
CA GLN A 43 -4.06 15.09 -14.09
C GLN A 43 -4.34 16.42 -13.38
N GLU A 44 -3.46 16.80 -12.48
CA GLU A 44 -3.57 17.99 -11.68
C GLU A 44 -2.19 18.65 -11.57
N GLU A 45 -2.12 19.94 -11.83
CA GLU A 45 -0.87 20.69 -11.74
C GLU A 45 -0.32 20.63 -10.30
N GLY A 46 0.97 20.34 -10.20
CA GLY A 46 1.65 20.26 -8.90
C GLY A 46 1.52 18.93 -8.18
N LYS A 47 0.81 17.97 -8.75
CA LYS A 47 0.67 16.63 -8.19
C LYS A 47 1.07 15.55 -9.19
N LEU A 48 1.58 14.44 -8.68
CA LEU A 48 1.90 13.28 -9.51
C LEU A 48 0.61 12.53 -9.82
N HIS A 49 0.35 12.30 -11.11
CA HIS A 49 -0.81 11.52 -11.53
C HIS A 49 -0.60 10.05 -11.16
N THR A 50 -1.55 9.49 -10.43
CA THR A 50 -1.57 8.07 -10.04
C THR A 50 -2.94 7.50 -10.38
N LEU A 51 -3.02 6.20 -10.67
CA LEU A 51 -4.27 5.62 -11.19
C LEU A 51 -5.12 4.96 -10.12
N GLU A 52 -4.49 4.44 -9.07
CA GLU A 52 -5.16 3.77 -7.96
C GLU A 52 -4.29 3.81 -6.73
N TYR A 53 -4.90 3.99 -5.57
CA TYR A 53 -4.23 3.86 -4.28
C TYR A 53 -5.26 3.52 -3.22
N TYR A 54 -4.99 2.46 -2.46
CA TYR A 54 -5.77 2.20 -1.26
C TYR A 54 -4.99 1.29 -0.30
N VAL A 55 -5.43 1.33 0.95
CA VAL A 55 -4.92 0.48 2.02
C VAL A 55 -6.12 -0.26 2.60
N SER A 56 -5.97 -1.55 2.81
CA SER A 56 -6.99 -2.35 3.48
C SER A 56 -6.36 -3.21 4.55
N LYS A 57 -7.18 -3.64 5.49
CA LYS A 57 -6.74 -4.59 6.51
C LYS A 57 -7.85 -5.58 6.85
N ALA A 58 -7.45 -6.74 7.34
CA ALA A 58 -8.37 -7.76 7.81
C ALA A 58 -7.75 -8.55 8.96
N THR A 59 -8.58 -9.05 9.87
CA THR A 59 -8.14 -10.03 10.85
C THR A 59 -7.69 -11.29 10.12
N GLU A 60 -6.51 -11.81 10.46
CA GLU A 60 -6.07 -13.07 9.90
C GLU A 60 -6.80 -14.22 10.59
N LEU A 61 -7.52 -15.03 9.83
CA LEU A 61 -8.25 -16.18 10.34
C LEU A 61 -7.36 -17.42 10.38
N ASN A 62 -7.59 -18.28 11.39
CA ASN A 62 -6.93 -19.59 11.43
C ASN A 62 -7.34 -20.46 10.25
N ASP A 63 -8.59 -20.30 9.80
CA ASP A 63 -9.13 -20.98 8.62
C ASP A 63 -9.94 -19.97 7.82
N MET A 64 -9.48 -19.63 6.63
CA MET A 64 -10.14 -18.62 5.79
C MET A 64 -11.59 -19.00 5.40
N MET A 65 -11.90 -20.29 5.47
CA MET A 65 -13.22 -20.81 5.11
C MET A 65 -14.16 -20.96 6.32
N ASP A 66 -13.66 -20.76 7.53
CA ASP A 66 -14.46 -20.96 8.75
C ASP A 66 -14.00 -19.99 9.86
N ALA A 67 -14.68 -18.85 9.92
CA ALA A 67 -14.38 -17.81 10.92
C ALA A 67 -14.62 -18.27 12.37
N THR A 68 -15.40 -19.34 12.58
CA THR A 68 -15.66 -19.84 13.93
C THR A 68 -14.44 -20.48 14.57
N LYS A 69 -13.40 -20.79 13.77
CA LYS A 69 -12.13 -21.32 14.28
C LYS A 69 -11.20 -20.25 14.84
N GLY A 70 -11.65 -18.99 14.88
CA GLY A 70 -10.92 -17.89 15.49
C GLY A 70 -9.83 -17.31 14.62
N SER A 71 -9.05 -16.40 15.21
CA SER A 71 -7.98 -15.68 14.54
C SER A 71 -6.60 -16.12 15.01
N THR A 72 -5.59 -15.78 14.22
CA THR A 72 -4.18 -16.05 14.55
C THR A 72 -3.61 -15.08 15.59
N GLY A 73 -4.31 -13.97 15.87
CA GLY A 73 -3.79 -12.85 16.65
C GLY A 73 -3.10 -11.79 15.78
N ASN A 74 -3.12 -11.96 14.47
CA ASN A 74 -2.54 -11.00 13.53
C ASN A 74 -3.60 -10.27 12.75
N VAL A 75 -3.21 -9.07 12.27
CA VAL A 75 -3.94 -8.28 11.27
C VAL A 75 -3.12 -8.31 9.99
N VAL A 76 -3.77 -8.54 8.85
CA VAL A 76 -3.10 -8.50 7.55
C VAL A 76 -3.43 -7.17 6.87
N TYR A 77 -2.39 -6.43 6.49
CA TYR A 77 -2.51 -5.18 5.75
C TYR A 77 -2.13 -5.39 4.30
N THR A 78 -2.83 -4.71 3.40
CA THR A 78 -2.48 -4.67 1.99
C THR A 78 -2.49 -3.23 1.53
N VAL A 79 -1.39 -2.78 0.91
CA VAL A 79 -1.29 -1.50 0.23
C VAL A 79 -1.25 -1.79 -1.27
N SER A 80 -2.09 -1.11 -2.02
CA SER A 80 -2.21 -1.32 -3.47
C SER A 80 -2.12 0.02 -4.19
N GLU A 81 -1.22 0.08 -5.17
CA GLU A 81 -1.02 1.26 -6.01
C GLU A 81 -0.93 0.85 -7.47
N VAL A 82 -1.49 1.67 -8.34
CA VAL A 82 -1.31 1.54 -9.80
C VAL A 82 -0.83 2.87 -10.33
N HIS A 83 0.26 2.83 -11.07
CA HIS A 83 0.89 3.99 -11.69
C HIS A 83 0.83 3.87 -13.21
N ILE A 84 0.94 5.01 -13.90
CA ILE A 84 0.84 5.07 -15.36
C ILE A 84 1.92 4.21 -16.03
N ASP A 85 3.14 4.28 -15.50
CA ASP A 85 4.32 3.58 -16.02
C ASP A 85 5.43 3.53 -14.98
N ASP A 86 6.54 2.90 -15.34
CA ASP A 86 7.69 2.77 -14.44
C ASP A 86 8.31 4.11 -14.07
N GLU A 87 8.26 5.09 -14.96
CA GLU A 87 8.77 6.43 -14.68
C GLU A 87 7.95 7.11 -13.57
N HIS A 88 6.62 6.99 -13.61
CA HIS A 88 5.75 7.54 -12.57
C HIS A 88 5.96 6.81 -11.23
N LEU A 89 6.15 5.50 -11.25
CA LEU A 89 6.50 4.76 -10.04
C LEU A 89 7.83 5.24 -9.47
N GLY A 90 8.83 5.46 -10.31
CA GLY A 90 10.12 6.01 -9.90
C GLY A 90 9.99 7.39 -9.27
N LYS A 91 9.17 8.26 -9.84
CA LYS A 91 8.90 9.59 -9.29
C LYS A 91 8.20 9.50 -7.92
N HIS A 92 7.24 8.59 -7.79
CA HIS A 92 6.57 8.32 -6.52
C HIS A 92 7.59 7.91 -5.44
N ALA A 93 8.47 6.98 -5.77
CA ALA A 93 9.50 6.51 -4.83
C ALA A 93 10.46 7.64 -4.44
N GLU A 94 10.86 8.48 -5.39
CA GLU A 94 11.71 9.63 -5.14
C GLU A 94 11.02 10.65 -4.24
N MET A 95 9.76 10.99 -4.51
CA MET A 95 8.97 11.89 -3.66
C MET A 95 8.83 11.35 -2.26
N GLY A 96 8.69 10.03 -2.11
CA GLY A 96 8.57 9.37 -0.82
C GLY A 96 9.76 9.61 0.10
N GLN A 97 10.96 9.82 -0.46
CA GLN A 97 12.15 10.13 0.33
C GLN A 97 12.01 11.43 1.12
N SER A 98 11.14 12.34 0.68
CA SER A 98 10.89 13.62 1.33
C SER A 98 9.74 13.58 2.34
N TRP A 99 9.03 12.47 2.44
CA TRP A 99 7.95 12.32 3.42
C TRP A 99 8.53 12.24 4.83
N SER A 100 7.98 13.04 5.75
CA SER A 100 8.52 13.17 7.10
C SER A 100 8.58 11.86 7.90
N ARG A 101 7.75 10.88 7.57
CA ARG A 101 7.71 9.58 8.25
C ARG A 101 8.30 8.44 7.44
N ILE A 102 9.09 8.75 6.40
CA ILE A 102 9.67 7.70 5.54
C ILE A 102 10.55 6.73 6.32
N GLY A 103 11.27 7.21 7.33
CA GLY A 103 12.09 6.34 8.18
C GLY A 103 11.26 5.29 8.92
N GLU A 104 10.11 5.68 9.47
CA GLU A 104 9.19 4.76 10.13
C GLU A 104 8.60 3.76 9.15
N PHE A 105 8.36 4.19 7.92
CA PHE A 105 7.86 3.33 6.85
C PHE A 105 8.87 2.24 6.50
N PHE A 106 10.16 2.58 6.40
CA PHE A 106 11.22 1.60 6.17
C PHE A 106 11.39 0.65 7.36
N GLU A 107 11.26 1.15 8.59
CA GLU A 107 11.30 0.31 9.79
C GLU A 107 10.17 -0.73 9.80
N LEU A 108 9.00 -0.35 9.29
CA LEU A 108 7.87 -1.25 9.15
C LEU A 108 8.22 -2.41 8.20
N PHE A 109 8.87 -2.12 7.08
CA PHE A 109 9.31 -3.14 6.13
C PHE A 109 10.33 -4.09 6.76
N GLU A 110 11.25 -3.54 7.53
CA GLU A 110 12.26 -4.35 8.22
C GLU A 110 11.63 -5.23 9.30
N LYS A 111 10.69 -4.68 10.06
CA LYS A 111 10.06 -5.38 11.18
C LYS A 111 9.11 -6.49 10.74
N TYR A 112 8.31 -6.25 9.72
CA TYR A 112 7.23 -7.16 9.33
C TYR A 112 7.52 -7.95 8.05
N SER A 113 8.61 -7.66 7.36
CA SER A 113 9.05 -8.37 6.15
C SER A 113 7.91 -8.63 5.16
N PRO A 114 7.26 -7.58 4.63
CA PRO A 114 6.12 -7.76 3.75
C PRO A 114 6.49 -8.46 2.44
N LEU A 115 5.50 -9.09 1.82
CA LEU A 115 5.59 -9.50 0.43
C LEU A 115 5.34 -8.27 -0.43
N VAL A 116 6.27 -7.94 -1.30
CA VAL A 116 6.25 -6.70 -2.08
C VAL A 116 6.15 -7.00 -3.58
N THR A 117 5.26 -6.27 -4.27
CA THR A 117 5.24 -6.22 -5.73
C THR A 117 5.78 -4.86 -6.15
N MET A 118 7.04 -4.80 -6.57
CA MET A 118 7.68 -3.57 -7.04
C MET A 118 7.82 -3.63 -8.55
N GLY A 119 7.21 -2.68 -9.24
CA GLY A 119 7.26 -2.67 -10.70
C GLY A 119 6.52 -3.84 -11.34
N GLY A 120 5.46 -4.30 -10.70
CA GLY A 120 4.58 -5.32 -11.27
C GLY A 120 3.75 -4.77 -12.42
N ARG A 121 2.93 -5.63 -13.01
CA ARG A 121 2.02 -5.26 -14.09
C ARG A 121 0.62 -5.75 -13.78
N VAL A 122 -0.37 -4.93 -14.07
CA VAL A 122 -1.76 -5.39 -14.01
C VAL A 122 -1.90 -6.52 -15.02
N LEU A 123 -2.20 -7.72 -14.51
CA LEU A 123 -2.33 -8.92 -15.35
C LEU A 123 -3.74 -9.04 -15.93
N ALA A 124 -4.74 -8.72 -15.11
CA ALA A 124 -6.14 -8.84 -15.49
C ALA A 124 -6.98 -7.89 -14.65
N LYS A 125 -8.10 -7.46 -15.19
CA LYS A 125 -9.08 -6.65 -14.47
C LYS A 125 -10.46 -6.80 -15.12
N LEU A 126 -11.50 -6.42 -14.40
CA LEU A 126 -12.83 -6.26 -14.96
C LEU A 126 -12.94 -4.94 -15.71
#